data_acf84f3d920d9d7f855094f31a98a397
#
_entry.id   acf84f3d920d9d7f855094f31a98a397
#
_cell.length_a   1.000
_cell.length_b   1.000
_cell.length_c   1.000
_cell.angle_alpha   90.00
_cell.angle_beta   90.00
_cell.angle_gamma   90.00
#
_symmetry.space_group_name_H-M   'P 1'
#
loop_
_entity.id
_entity.type
_entity.pdbx_description
1 polymer ?
#
loop_
_entity_poly.entity_id
_entity_poly.type
_entity_poly.pdbx_seq_one_letter_code
_entity_poly.pdbx_strand_id
1 'polypeptide(L)'
;MIRIAIVDDHAMVRAGLRQFFADQIDFQVVAEAANGRDALDIVRQGGVDVILLDISMPDQSGVDALAAIRAREPELPVLIL
;
A
#
# COMPACT_ATOMS: atom_id res chain seq x y z
N MET A 1 2.83 16.85 -3.25
CA MET A 1 2.14 15.67 -3.81
C MET A 1 2.28 14.50 -2.87
N ILE A 2 1.19 13.83 -2.57
CA ILE A 2 1.18 12.68 -1.66
C ILE A 2 1.44 11.41 -2.47
N ARG A 3 2.46 10.67 -2.09
CA ARG A 3 2.89 9.45 -2.78
C ARG A 3 2.26 8.24 -2.11
N ILE A 4 1.49 7.47 -2.90
CA ILE A 4 0.66 6.38 -2.40
C ILE A 4 1.20 5.04 -2.89
N ALA A 5 1.24 4.05 -1.98
CA ALA A 5 1.41 2.66 -2.34
C ALA A 5 0.08 1.93 -2.13
N ILE A 6 -0.27 1.05 -3.06
CA ILE A 6 -1.50 0.26 -2.99
C ILE A 6 -1.12 -1.20 -2.83
N VAL A 7 -1.64 -1.84 -1.78
CA VAL A 7 -1.39 -3.26 -1.50
C VAL A 7 -2.72 -4.00 -1.46
N ASP A 8 -2.99 -4.81 -2.48
CA ASP A 8 -4.22 -5.58 -2.60
C ASP A 8 -3.95 -6.73 -3.57
N ASP A 9 -4.40 -7.93 -3.27
CA ASP A 9 -4.18 -9.09 -4.14
C ASP A 9 -5.13 -9.12 -5.34
N HIS A 10 -6.10 -8.20 -5.39
CA HIS A 10 -7.06 -8.11 -6.50
C HIS A 10 -6.58 -7.10 -7.53
N ALA A 11 -6.18 -7.57 -8.70
CA ALA A 11 -5.66 -6.69 -9.75
C ALA A 11 -6.67 -5.62 -10.17
N MET A 12 -7.97 -5.96 -10.21
CA MET A 12 -9.00 -5.01 -10.60
C MET A 12 -9.18 -3.91 -9.56
N VAL A 13 -9.06 -4.23 -8.28
CA VAL A 13 -9.13 -3.23 -7.21
C VAL A 13 -7.96 -2.27 -7.32
N ARG A 14 -6.75 -2.80 -7.50
CA ARG A 14 -5.57 -1.94 -7.68
C ARG A 14 -5.72 -1.04 -8.90
N ALA A 15 -6.21 -1.59 -10.02
CA ALA A 15 -6.40 -0.79 -11.24
C ALA A 15 -7.42 0.32 -11.03
N GLY A 16 -8.52 0.02 -10.33
CA GLY A 16 -9.55 1.03 -10.04
C GLY A 16 -9.05 2.13 -9.15
N LEU A 17 -8.30 1.79 -8.11
CA LEU A 17 -7.71 2.78 -7.21
C LEU A 17 -6.67 3.63 -7.93
N ARG A 18 -5.82 3.00 -8.74
CA ARG A 18 -4.83 3.72 -9.52
C ARG A 18 -5.49 4.74 -10.44
N GLN A 19 -6.57 4.34 -11.12
CA GLN A 19 -7.28 5.24 -12.00
C GLN A 19 -7.96 6.38 -11.22
N PHE A 20 -8.55 6.06 -10.07
CA PHE A 20 -9.15 7.08 -9.22
C PHE A 20 -8.13 8.15 -8.84
N PHE A 21 -6.95 7.74 -8.36
CA PHE A 21 -5.93 8.68 -7.93
C PHE A 21 -5.24 9.40 -9.09
N ALA A 22 -5.25 8.80 -10.29
CA ALA A 22 -4.68 9.46 -11.47
C ALA A 22 -5.41 10.77 -11.80
N ASP A 23 -6.69 10.86 -11.43
CA ASP A 23 -7.49 12.06 -11.66
C ASP A 23 -7.34 13.10 -10.53
N GLN A 24 -6.59 12.78 -9.48
CA GLN A 24 -6.40 13.67 -8.33
C GLN A 24 -5.06 14.37 -8.43
N ILE A 25 -5.07 15.68 -8.49
CA ILE A 25 -3.85 16.47 -8.71
C ILE A 25 -2.85 16.34 -7.55
N ASP A 26 -3.34 16.09 -6.33
CA ASP A 26 -2.51 16.09 -5.13
C ASP A 26 -1.93 14.71 -4.78
N PHE A 27 -2.25 13.68 -5.56
CA PHE A 27 -1.85 12.30 -5.25
C PHE A 27 -1.15 11.67 -6.43
N GLN A 28 -0.22 10.77 -6.11
CA GLN A 28 0.47 9.96 -7.11
C GLN A 28 0.64 8.55 -6.59
N VAL A 29 0.19 7.56 -7.36
CA VAL A 29 0.45 6.16 -7.03
C VAL A 29 1.85 5.83 -7.53
N VAL A 30 2.75 5.54 -6.60
CA VAL A 30 4.17 5.31 -6.91
C VAL A 30 4.55 3.84 -6.86
N ALA A 31 3.71 3.00 -6.22
CA ALA A 31 4.01 1.58 -6.07
C ALA A 31 2.74 0.78 -5.86
N GLU A 32 2.77 -0.49 -6.26
CA GLU A 32 1.69 -1.45 -6.04
C GLU A 32 2.29 -2.78 -5.62
N ALA A 33 1.56 -3.51 -4.77
CA ALA A 33 1.95 -4.84 -4.35
C ALA A 33 0.71 -5.73 -4.24
N ALA A 34 0.90 -7.02 -4.46
CA ALA A 34 -0.16 -8.01 -4.39
C ALA A 34 -0.06 -8.87 -3.11
N ASN A 35 0.93 -8.63 -2.28
CA ASN A 35 1.16 -9.42 -1.06
C ASN A 35 1.97 -8.61 -0.05
N GLY A 36 2.06 -9.14 1.17
CA GLY A 36 2.74 -8.45 2.26
C GLY A 36 4.25 -8.36 2.09
N ARG A 37 4.87 -9.36 1.47
CA ARG A 37 6.32 -9.34 1.25
C ARG A 37 6.70 -8.17 0.35
N ASP A 38 5.97 -8.00 -0.75
CA ASP A 38 6.26 -6.92 -1.70
C ASP A 38 5.94 -5.57 -1.08
N ALA A 39 4.93 -5.51 -0.21
CA ALA A 39 4.62 -4.29 0.55
C ALA A 39 5.80 -3.86 1.42
N LEU A 40 6.44 -4.81 2.11
CA LEU A 40 7.62 -4.52 2.92
C LEU A 40 8.79 -4.03 2.07
N ASP A 41 8.98 -4.59 0.90
CA ASP A 41 10.03 -4.14 -0.01
C ASP A 41 9.80 -2.69 -0.42
N ILE A 42 8.55 -2.31 -0.68
CA ILE A 42 8.19 -0.92 -0.98
C ILE A 42 8.57 0.00 0.18
N VAL A 43 8.24 -0.40 1.40
CA VAL A 43 8.55 0.41 2.59
C VAL A 43 10.06 0.55 2.77
N ARG A 44 10.80 -0.54 2.56
CA ARG A 44 12.27 -0.52 2.68
C ARG A 44 12.92 0.44 1.68
N GLN A 45 12.36 0.53 0.48
CA GLN A 45 12.88 1.43 -0.54
C GLN A 45 12.58 2.88 -0.24
N GLY A 46 11.54 3.14 0.54
CA GLY A 46 11.12 4.50 0.88
C GLY A 46 10.39 5.19 -0.25
N GLY A 47 10.13 6.49 -0.07
CA GLY A 47 9.48 7.29 -1.09
C GLY A 47 7.96 7.20 -1.10
N VAL A 48 7.36 6.67 -0.04
CA VAL A 48 5.91 6.51 0.10
C VAL A 48 5.44 7.31 1.30
N ASP A 49 4.36 8.06 1.11
CA ASP A 49 3.78 8.90 2.16
C ASP A 49 2.60 8.23 2.86
N VAL A 50 1.90 7.31 2.18
CA VAL A 50 0.78 6.58 2.75
C VAL A 50 0.61 5.25 2.02
N ILE A 51 0.21 4.22 2.77
CA ILE A 51 -0.08 2.91 2.20
C ILE A 51 -1.57 2.61 2.33
N LEU A 52 -2.20 2.19 1.24
CA LEU A 52 -3.54 1.62 1.25
C LEU A 52 -3.35 0.11 1.30
N LEU A 53 -3.79 -0.52 2.38
CA LEU A 53 -3.49 -1.93 2.65
C LEU A 53 -4.78 -2.73 2.82
N ASP A 54 -4.94 -3.75 1.98
CA ASP A 54 -5.98 -4.75 2.16
C ASP A 54 -5.45 -5.84 3.11
N ILE A 55 -6.07 -5.98 4.28
CA ILE A 55 -5.66 -6.98 5.25
C ILE A 55 -6.39 -8.31 5.08
N SER A 56 -7.38 -8.37 4.17
CA SER A 56 -8.18 -9.57 3.97
C SER A 56 -7.62 -10.52 2.91
N MET A 57 -6.33 -10.39 2.60
CA MET A 57 -5.67 -11.28 1.65
C MET A 57 -5.64 -12.71 2.16
N PRO A 58 -5.82 -13.73 1.28
CA PRO A 58 -6.06 -15.11 1.71
C PRO A 58 -4.97 -15.73 2.58
N ASP A 59 -3.73 -15.32 2.42
CA ASP A 59 -2.60 -15.85 3.19
C ASP A 59 -2.32 -15.07 4.46
N GLN A 60 -3.23 -14.16 4.84
CA GLN A 60 -3.11 -13.27 5.99
C GLN A 60 -1.86 -12.38 5.96
N SER A 61 -1.19 -12.29 4.82
CA SER A 61 0.04 -11.51 4.71
C SER A 61 -0.22 -10.02 4.95
N GLY A 62 -1.46 -9.56 4.76
CA GLY A 62 -1.82 -8.17 5.04
C GLY A 62 -1.71 -7.83 6.51
N VAL A 63 -2.15 -8.72 7.41
CA VAL A 63 -2.04 -8.51 8.86
C VAL A 63 -0.57 -8.53 9.28
N ASP A 64 0.18 -9.51 8.79
CA ASP A 64 1.61 -9.62 9.09
C ASP A 64 2.37 -8.41 8.54
N ALA A 65 2.01 -7.97 7.35
CA ALA A 65 2.63 -6.79 6.74
C ALA A 65 2.35 -5.54 7.57
N LEU A 66 1.12 -5.38 8.08
CA LEU A 66 0.77 -4.22 8.90
C LEU A 66 1.66 -4.17 10.15
N ALA A 67 1.82 -5.31 10.84
CA ALA A 67 2.66 -5.38 12.03
C ALA A 67 4.12 -5.04 11.71
N ALA A 68 4.64 -5.59 10.61
CA ALA A 68 6.03 -5.37 10.20
C ALA A 68 6.26 -3.92 9.76
N ILE A 69 5.31 -3.34 9.05
CA ILE A 69 5.38 -1.93 8.63
C ILE A 69 5.40 -1.02 9.86
N ARG A 70 4.53 -1.28 10.82
CA ARG A 70 4.48 -0.49 12.05
C ARG A 70 5.76 -0.58 12.86
N ALA A 71 6.38 -1.77 12.90
CA ALA A 71 7.63 -1.96 13.61
C ALA A 71 8.78 -1.18 12.95
N ARG A 72 8.79 -1.13 11.61
CA ARG A 72 9.86 -0.48 10.86
C ARG A 72 9.63 1.03 10.72
N GLU A 73 8.40 1.44 10.45
CA GLU A 73 8.05 2.84 10.19
C GLU A 73 6.81 3.20 11.02
N PRO A 74 6.99 3.49 12.33
CA PRO A 74 5.85 3.75 13.21
C PRO A 74 5.01 4.96 12.80
N GLU A 75 5.61 5.91 12.10
CA GLU A 75 4.95 7.16 11.72
C GLU A 75 4.28 7.10 10.33
N LEU A 76 4.49 6.02 9.58
CA LEU A 76 3.95 5.92 8.23
C LEU A 76 2.44 5.65 8.30
N PRO A 77 1.60 6.53 7.72
CA PRO A 77 0.15 6.31 7.70
C PRO A 77 -0.20 5.06 6.88
N VAL A 78 -1.04 4.22 7.45
CA VAL A 78 -1.58 3.05 6.78
C VAL A 78 -3.10 3.12 6.86
N LEU A 79 -3.74 3.13 5.70
CA LEU A 79 -5.19 3.13 5.58
C LEU A 79 -5.65 1.73 5.20
N ILE A 80 -6.49 1.14 6.04
CA ILE A 80 -7.00 -0.22 5.81
C ILE A 80 -8.19 -0.13 4.85
N LEU A 81 -8.17 -0.98 3.85
CA LEU A 81 -9.24 -1.07 2.86
C LEU A 81 -10.35 -2.03 3.30
#